data_f6d069a087e93b1160fe50c03f9eec87
#
_entry.id   f6d069a087e93b1160fe50c03f9eec87
#
_cell.length_a   1.000
_cell.length_b   1.000
_cell.length_c   1.000
_cell.angle_alpha   90.00
_cell.angle_beta   90.00
_cell.angle_gamma   90.00
#
_symmetry.space_group_name_H-M   'P 1'
#
loop_
_entity.id
_entity.type
_entity.pdbx_description
1 polymer ?
#
loop_
_entity_poly.entity_id
_entity_poly.type
_entity_poly.pdbx_seq_one_letter_code
_entity_poly.pdbx_strand_id
1 'polypeptide(L)'
;MTISSSPTHHWEDFSLGEVREFGAHTVTAEEIVRFAREFDPQPFHLDEEAGRASLFGGLAASGWHTCALVMRMMCDAYLLDSSSLGSPGLEHIKWLKPVMAGDTLGVRMTVLETRPMASKPHIGLVRCAWAVLNQRRETVLTMEGWGMFGRRPAPALAAAGEGQS
;
A
#
# COMPACT_ATOMS: atom_id res chain seq x y z
N MET A 1 -16.80 -9.75 16.00
CA MET A 1 -16.38 -10.84 15.10
C MET A 1 -14.87 -10.95 15.15
N THR A 2 -14.38 -11.95 15.84
CA THR A 2 -12.94 -12.23 15.98
C THR A 2 -12.52 -13.04 14.76
N ILE A 3 -11.89 -12.38 13.77
CA ILE A 3 -11.22 -13.10 12.68
C ILE A 3 -9.84 -13.47 13.22
N SER A 4 -9.75 -14.61 13.90
CA SER A 4 -8.49 -15.23 14.28
C SER A 4 -8.16 -16.32 13.27
N SER A 5 -7.88 -15.92 12.04
CA SER A 5 -7.12 -16.77 11.13
C SER A 5 -5.66 -16.35 11.25
N SER A 6 -4.78 -17.31 11.48
CA SER A 6 -3.33 -17.05 11.43
C SER A 6 -2.98 -16.45 10.09
N PRO A 7 -2.10 -15.43 10.04
CA PRO A 7 -1.74 -14.78 8.78
C PRO A 7 -1.14 -15.81 7.81
N THR A 8 -1.51 -15.71 6.55
CA THR A 8 -1.00 -16.59 5.48
C THR A 8 0.31 -16.10 4.90
N HIS A 9 0.53 -14.77 4.93
CA HIS A 9 1.72 -14.10 4.40
C HIS A 9 2.64 -13.62 5.52
N HIS A 10 3.92 -14.01 5.43
CA HIS A 10 4.97 -13.62 6.36
C HIS A 10 6.13 -12.94 5.62
N TRP A 11 7.10 -12.44 6.35
CA TRP A 11 8.28 -11.79 5.76
C TRP A 11 9.00 -12.66 4.71
N GLU A 12 9.06 -13.96 4.92
CA GLU A 12 9.71 -14.92 4.03
C GLU A 12 9.03 -15.08 2.67
N ASP A 13 7.79 -14.57 2.53
CA ASP A 13 7.02 -14.63 1.29
C ASP A 13 7.29 -13.45 0.35
N PHE A 14 8.13 -12.50 0.77
CA PHE A 14 8.57 -11.39 -0.07
C PHE A 14 9.96 -11.70 -0.66
N SER A 15 10.06 -11.70 -1.97
CA SER A 15 11.31 -11.97 -2.68
C SER A 15 11.87 -10.71 -3.33
N LEU A 16 13.18 -10.50 -3.21
CA LEU A 16 13.86 -9.38 -3.89
C LEU A 16 13.58 -9.39 -5.39
N GLY A 17 13.18 -8.26 -5.94
CA GLY A 17 12.85 -8.09 -7.36
C GLY A 17 11.45 -8.59 -7.74
N GLU A 18 10.70 -9.15 -6.81
CA GLU A 18 9.31 -9.54 -7.06
C GLU A 18 8.46 -8.33 -7.47
N VAL A 19 7.62 -8.51 -8.48
CA VAL A 19 6.65 -7.52 -8.95
C VAL A 19 5.25 -8.08 -8.80
N ARG A 20 4.36 -7.30 -8.17
CA ARG A 20 2.93 -7.59 -8.07
C ARG A 20 2.13 -6.45 -8.67
N GLU A 21 1.10 -6.76 -9.45
CA GLU A 21 0.09 -5.78 -9.89
C GLU A 21 -1.25 -6.12 -9.26
N PHE A 22 -1.91 -5.13 -8.70
CA PHE A 22 -3.18 -5.30 -8.01
C PHE A 22 -4.01 -4.02 -7.98
N GLY A 23 -5.27 -4.16 -7.61
CA GLY A 23 -6.23 -3.07 -7.54
C GLY A 23 -6.81 -2.70 -8.91
N ALA A 24 -8.02 -2.19 -8.88
CA ALA A 24 -8.73 -1.59 -10.01
C ALA A 24 -9.84 -0.72 -9.44
N HIS A 25 -9.47 0.41 -8.82
CA HIS A 25 -10.42 1.31 -8.16
C HIS A 25 -10.77 2.48 -9.07
N THR A 26 -12.04 2.61 -9.43
CA THR A 26 -12.52 3.79 -10.17
C THR A 26 -12.88 4.90 -9.19
N VAL A 27 -12.19 6.02 -9.32
CA VAL A 27 -12.34 7.19 -8.45
C VAL A 27 -13.58 7.98 -8.84
N THR A 28 -14.54 8.10 -7.93
CA THR A 28 -15.77 8.85 -8.19
C THR A 28 -15.68 10.30 -7.74
N ALA A 29 -16.45 11.19 -8.38
CA ALA A 29 -16.54 12.59 -7.96
C ALA A 29 -17.04 12.70 -6.51
N GLU A 30 -17.99 11.86 -6.12
CA GLU A 30 -18.57 11.84 -4.77
C GLU A 30 -17.53 11.50 -3.69
N GLU A 31 -16.67 10.50 -3.94
CA GLU A 31 -15.62 10.15 -2.97
C GLU A 31 -14.51 11.20 -2.91
N ILE A 32 -14.17 11.85 -4.03
CA ILE A 32 -13.24 12.99 -4.05
C ILE A 32 -13.72 14.09 -3.13
N VAL A 33 -14.97 14.54 -3.34
CA VAL A 33 -15.57 15.63 -2.56
C VAL A 33 -15.74 15.24 -1.09
N ARG A 34 -16.16 14.00 -0.82
CA ARG A 34 -16.32 13.49 0.55
C ARG A 34 -14.99 13.52 1.32
N PHE A 35 -13.91 12.97 0.74
CA PHE A 35 -12.60 13.00 1.34
C PHE A 35 -12.09 14.44 1.54
N ALA A 36 -12.24 15.27 0.52
CA ALA A 36 -11.78 16.65 0.55
C ALA A 36 -12.47 17.47 1.65
N ARG A 37 -13.78 17.33 1.81
CA ARG A 37 -14.52 18.04 2.87
C ARG A 37 -14.00 17.77 4.27
N GLU A 38 -13.50 16.55 4.48
CA GLU A 38 -13.03 16.12 5.80
C GLU A 38 -11.54 16.44 6.02
N PHE A 39 -10.70 16.30 4.99
CA PHE A 39 -9.24 16.28 5.18
C PHE A 39 -8.47 17.32 4.35
N ASP A 40 -9.02 17.80 3.21
CA ASP A 40 -8.32 18.70 2.30
C ASP A 40 -9.31 19.62 1.56
N PRO A 41 -9.97 20.55 2.27
CA PRO A 41 -11.10 21.32 1.74
C PRO A 41 -10.67 22.47 0.82
N GLN A 42 -9.73 22.20 -0.10
CA GLN A 42 -9.35 23.16 -1.13
C GLN A 42 -10.41 23.18 -2.26
N PRO A 43 -10.75 24.35 -2.82
CA PRO A 43 -11.86 24.50 -3.76
C PRO A 43 -11.81 23.53 -4.95
N PHE A 44 -10.63 23.30 -5.53
CA PHE A 44 -10.43 22.42 -6.69
C PHE A 44 -10.60 20.92 -6.40
N HIS A 45 -10.76 20.54 -5.13
CA HIS A 45 -11.11 19.18 -4.70
C HIS A 45 -12.60 19.07 -4.28
N LEU A 46 -13.30 20.20 -4.17
CA LEU A 46 -14.68 20.26 -3.66
C LEU A 46 -15.70 20.52 -4.74
N ASP A 47 -15.31 21.24 -5.79
CA ASP A 47 -16.22 21.75 -6.81
C ASP A 47 -15.61 21.62 -8.21
N GLU A 48 -16.45 21.19 -9.16
CA GLU A 48 -15.99 20.90 -10.51
C GLU A 48 -15.64 22.18 -11.30
N GLU A 49 -16.36 23.29 -11.07
CA GLU A 49 -16.07 24.56 -11.71
C GLU A 49 -14.74 25.15 -11.20
N ALA A 50 -14.56 25.11 -9.88
CA ALA A 50 -13.29 25.49 -9.26
C ALA A 50 -12.13 24.60 -9.74
N GLY A 51 -12.36 23.30 -9.89
CA GLY A 51 -11.38 22.36 -10.45
C GLY A 51 -11.02 22.71 -11.90
N ARG A 52 -12.00 23.01 -12.77
CA ARG A 52 -11.74 23.42 -14.16
C ARG A 52 -10.98 24.75 -14.25
N ALA A 53 -11.23 25.68 -13.34
CA ALA A 53 -10.51 26.96 -13.28
C ALA A 53 -9.09 26.84 -12.71
N SER A 54 -8.74 25.70 -12.13
CA SER A 54 -7.44 25.42 -11.54
C SER A 54 -6.45 24.85 -12.56
N LEU A 55 -5.19 24.61 -12.09
CA LEU A 55 -4.17 23.93 -12.88
C LEU A 55 -4.52 22.48 -13.23
N PHE A 56 -5.50 21.87 -12.54
CA PHE A 56 -5.91 20.49 -12.78
C PHE A 56 -6.85 20.34 -13.98
N GLY A 57 -7.57 21.39 -14.36
CA GLY A 57 -8.51 21.37 -15.49
C GLY A 57 -9.78 20.56 -15.26
N GLY A 58 -10.10 20.22 -14.02
CA GLY A 58 -11.27 19.45 -13.59
C GLY A 58 -11.24 19.11 -12.12
N LEU A 59 -12.25 18.37 -11.64
CA LEU A 59 -12.30 17.90 -10.27
C LEU A 59 -11.24 16.84 -10.03
N ALA A 60 -10.21 17.20 -9.29
CA ALA A 60 -9.07 16.33 -8.96
C ALA A 60 -9.16 15.79 -7.54
N ALA A 61 -8.76 14.56 -7.33
CA ALA A 61 -8.60 14.00 -5.99
C ALA A 61 -7.43 14.67 -5.26
N SER A 62 -7.58 14.87 -3.94
CA SER A 62 -6.44 15.21 -3.09
C SER A 62 -5.34 14.15 -3.23
N GLY A 63 -4.09 14.58 -3.22
CA GLY A 63 -2.95 13.65 -3.22
C GLY A 63 -3.02 12.67 -2.04
N TRP A 64 -3.49 13.11 -0.88
CA TRP A 64 -3.70 12.25 0.30
C TRP A 64 -4.85 11.28 0.11
N HIS A 65 -5.90 11.66 -0.61
CA HIS A 65 -6.95 10.74 -1.00
C HIS A 65 -6.40 9.62 -1.89
N THR A 66 -5.58 9.96 -2.87
CA THR A 66 -4.90 8.96 -3.72
C THR A 66 -4.06 8.01 -2.87
N CYS A 67 -3.29 8.50 -1.89
CA CYS A 67 -2.53 7.66 -0.97
C CYS A 67 -3.43 6.74 -0.13
N ALA A 68 -4.57 7.23 0.34
CA ALA A 68 -5.54 6.42 1.09
C ALA A 68 -6.15 5.30 0.24
N LEU A 69 -6.45 5.57 -1.04
CA LEU A 69 -6.92 4.56 -1.99
C LEU A 69 -5.84 3.49 -2.26
N VAL A 70 -4.58 3.89 -2.39
CA VAL A 70 -3.46 2.95 -2.53
C VAL A 70 -3.36 2.05 -1.31
N MET A 71 -3.44 2.63 -0.10
CA MET A 71 -3.43 1.85 1.14
C MET A 71 -4.58 0.84 1.17
N ARG A 72 -5.78 1.23 0.75
CA ARG A 72 -6.93 0.33 0.68
C ARG A 72 -6.66 -0.83 -0.29
N MET A 73 -6.14 -0.56 -1.49
CA MET A 73 -5.78 -1.60 -2.45
C MET A 73 -4.68 -2.54 -1.93
N MET A 74 -3.69 -2.03 -1.18
CA MET A 74 -2.67 -2.84 -0.51
C MET A 74 -3.29 -3.74 0.57
N CYS A 75 -4.21 -3.20 1.37
CA CYS A 75 -4.94 -3.98 2.38
C CYS A 75 -5.68 -5.15 1.75
N ASP A 76 -6.44 -4.88 0.69
CA ASP A 76 -7.23 -5.91 0.00
C ASP A 76 -6.35 -6.94 -0.72
N ALA A 77 -5.18 -6.53 -1.23
CA ALA A 77 -4.30 -7.41 -1.99
C ALA A 77 -3.45 -8.35 -1.13
N TYR A 78 -2.94 -7.87 0.01
CA TYR A 78 -1.99 -8.68 0.80
C TYR A 78 -1.88 -8.31 2.29
N LEU A 79 -2.16 -7.07 2.71
CA LEU A 79 -1.88 -6.68 4.10
C LEU A 79 -2.81 -7.33 5.11
N LEU A 80 -4.11 -7.49 4.77
CA LEU A 80 -5.10 -8.07 5.69
C LEU A 80 -4.82 -9.55 5.98
N ASP A 81 -4.23 -10.27 5.03
CA ASP A 81 -3.88 -11.68 5.18
C ASP A 81 -2.42 -11.88 5.59
N SER A 82 -1.72 -10.81 5.92
CA SER A 82 -0.29 -10.85 6.26
C SER A 82 -0.03 -10.65 7.74
N SER A 83 1.19 -11.01 8.16
CA SER A 83 1.75 -10.72 9.48
C SER A 83 2.24 -9.26 9.61
N SER A 84 1.56 -8.31 8.94
CA SER A 84 1.94 -6.90 8.95
C SER A 84 1.95 -6.32 10.37
N LEU A 85 3.01 -5.59 10.69
CA LEU A 85 3.24 -4.92 11.96
C LEU A 85 3.32 -3.40 11.79
N GLY A 86 2.94 -2.90 10.61
CA GLY A 86 2.98 -1.49 10.27
C GLY A 86 4.23 -1.08 9.50
N SER A 87 4.46 0.22 9.40
CA SER A 87 5.56 0.80 8.65
C SER A 87 6.31 1.82 9.51
N PRO A 88 7.65 1.86 9.47
CA PRO A 88 8.41 2.93 10.09
C PRO A 88 8.35 4.25 9.32
N GLY A 89 7.86 4.22 8.07
CA GLY A 89 7.72 5.43 7.24
C GLY A 89 7.97 5.19 5.76
N LEU A 90 7.83 6.27 5.01
CA LEU A 90 8.11 6.34 3.58
C LEU A 90 9.38 7.14 3.33
N GLU A 91 10.17 6.69 2.35
CA GLU A 91 11.36 7.42 1.88
C GLU A 91 10.94 8.63 1.04
N HIS A 92 9.93 8.44 0.18
CA HIS A 92 9.35 9.52 -0.60
C HIS A 92 7.93 9.18 -1.07
N ILE A 93 7.20 10.25 -1.40
CA ILE A 93 5.95 10.24 -2.15
C ILE A 93 6.08 11.33 -3.22
N LYS A 94 5.69 11.02 -4.47
CA LYS A 94 5.64 11.99 -5.57
C LYS A 94 4.32 11.86 -6.32
N TRP A 95 3.56 12.93 -6.37
CA TRP A 95 2.38 13.07 -7.22
C TRP A 95 2.82 13.57 -8.57
N LEU A 96 2.74 12.73 -9.60
CA LEU A 96 3.28 13.01 -10.94
C LEU A 96 2.21 13.58 -11.86
N LYS A 97 0.96 13.16 -11.68
CA LYS A 97 -0.21 13.60 -12.45
C LYS A 97 -1.42 13.70 -11.52
N PRO A 98 -2.36 14.63 -11.79
CA PRO A 98 -3.61 14.66 -11.05
C PRO A 98 -4.42 13.39 -11.31
N VAL A 99 -5.09 12.91 -10.29
CA VAL A 99 -6.11 11.86 -10.39
C VAL A 99 -7.45 12.53 -10.50
N MET A 100 -8.15 12.28 -11.61
CA MET A 100 -9.42 12.91 -11.93
C MET A 100 -10.60 12.01 -11.59
N ALA A 101 -11.77 12.60 -11.40
CA ALA A 101 -13.02 11.84 -11.32
C ALA A 101 -13.17 10.96 -12.57
N GLY A 102 -13.45 9.67 -12.39
CA GLY A 102 -13.57 8.68 -13.47
C GLY A 102 -12.27 7.92 -13.78
N ASP A 103 -11.11 8.33 -13.24
CA ASP A 103 -9.88 7.55 -13.40
C ASP A 103 -10.00 6.20 -12.67
N THR A 104 -9.44 5.16 -13.27
CA THR A 104 -9.32 3.83 -12.65
C THR A 104 -7.86 3.58 -12.30
N LEU A 105 -7.60 3.38 -11.01
CA LEU A 105 -6.25 3.23 -10.47
C LEU A 105 -5.92 1.77 -10.22
N GLY A 106 -4.71 1.38 -10.58
CA GLY A 106 -4.07 0.13 -10.19
C GLY A 106 -2.69 0.39 -9.61
N VAL A 107 -2.16 -0.57 -8.89
CA VAL A 107 -0.86 -0.47 -8.23
C VAL A 107 0.08 -1.53 -8.77
N ARG A 108 1.29 -1.11 -9.12
CA ARG A 108 2.43 -1.98 -9.39
C ARG A 108 3.43 -1.83 -8.25
N MET A 109 3.60 -2.89 -7.48
CA MET A 109 4.55 -2.97 -6.38
C MET A 109 5.80 -3.73 -6.83
N THR A 110 6.98 -3.26 -6.43
CA THR A 110 8.25 -3.96 -6.62
C THR A 110 8.96 -4.08 -5.28
N VAL A 111 9.41 -5.27 -4.91
CA VAL A 111 10.22 -5.50 -3.72
C VAL A 111 11.66 -5.12 -4.01
N LEU A 112 12.18 -4.10 -3.32
CA LEU A 112 13.52 -3.56 -3.53
C LEU A 112 14.56 -4.15 -2.57
N GLU A 113 14.15 -4.51 -1.36
CA GLU A 113 15.04 -5.04 -0.34
C GLU A 113 14.25 -5.85 0.67
N THR A 114 14.85 -6.92 1.18
CA THR A 114 14.35 -7.68 2.34
C THR A 114 15.49 -7.94 3.28
N ARG A 115 15.29 -7.68 4.58
CA ARG A 115 16.28 -7.98 5.61
C ARG A 115 15.64 -8.19 6.98
N PRO A 116 16.23 -9.01 7.84
CA PRO A 116 15.81 -9.11 9.24
C PRO A 116 16.01 -7.76 9.95
N MET A 117 15.17 -7.46 10.94
CA MET A 117 15.38 -6.34 11.83
C MET A 117 16.40 -6.74 12.90
N ALA A 118 17.55 -6.04 12.97
CA ALA A 118 18.65 -6.40 13.88
C ALA A 118 18.23 -6.38 15.36
N SER A 119 17.41 -5.39 15.76
CA SER A 119 16.95 -5.23 17.15
C SER A 119 15.82 -6.18 17.55
N LYS A 120 15.12 -6.77 16.57
CA LYS A 120 13.96 -7.67 16.77
C LYS A 120 14.01 -8.80 15.75
N PRO A 121 14.76 -9.88 16.00
CA PRO A 121 15.01 -10.95 15.01
C PRO A 121 13.76 -11.69 14.50
N HIS A 122 12.64 -11.60 15.22
CA HIS A 122 11.33 -12.14 14.81
C HIS A 122 10.56 -11.24 13.83
N ILE A 123 11.12 -10.07 13.50
CA ILE A 123 10.57 -9.12 12.53
C ILE A 123 11.49 -9.04 11.32
N GLY A 124 10.92 -9.04 10.15
CA GLY A 124 11.59 -8.72 8.90
C GLY A 124 11.12 -7.38 8.33
N LEU A 125 12.02 -6.71 7.66
CA LEU A 125 11.80 -5.46 6.94
C LEU A 125 11.72 -5.74 5.45
N VAL A 126 10.75 -5.14 4.76
CA VAL A 126 10.59 -5.19 3.31
C VAL A 126 10.52 -3.76 2.79
N ARG A 127 11.43 -3.40 1.90
CA ARG A 127 11.41 -2.13 1.18
C ARG A 127 10.72 -2.33 -0.15
N CYS A 128 9.71 -1.54 -0.42
CA CYS A 128 8.95 -1.61 -1.66
C CYS A 128 8.90 -0.25 -2.35
N ALA A 129 8.85 -0.29 -3.67
CA ALA A 129 8.40 0.81 -4.50
C ALA A 129 7.00 0.52 -5.03
N TRP A 130 6.13 1.52 -5.02
CA TRP A 130 4.79 1.45 -5.58
C TRP A 130 4.64 2.50 -6.66
N ALA A 131 4.24 2.09 -7.86
CA ALA A 131 3.79 2.96 -8.93
C ALA A 131 2.28 2.81 -9.09
N VAL A 132 1.56 3.91 -8.99
CA VAL A 132 0.11 3.95 -9.19
C VAL A 132 -0.16 4.36 -10.63
N LEU A 133 -0.92 3.55 -11.33
CA LEU A 133 -1.20 3.68 -12.75
C LEU A 133 -2.67 3.98 -12.96
N ASN A 134 -2.99 4.88 -13.89
CA ASN A 134 -4.36 5.11 -14.34
C ASN A 134 -4.74 4.11 -15.45
N GLN A 135 -5.96 4.20 -15.99
CA GLN A 135 -6.48 3.35 -17.06
C GLN A 135 -5.68 3.46 -18.38
N ARG A 136 -4.91 4.52 -18.56
CA ARG A 136 -4.02 4.70 -19.73
C ARG A 136 -2.60 4.19 -19.46
N ARG A 137 -2.39 3.49 -18.35
CA ARG A 137 -1.07 3.00 -17.90
C ARG A 137 -0.06 4.12 -17.63
N GLU A 138 -0.54 5.33 -17.37
CA GLU A 138 0.31 6.45 -16.97
C GLU A 138 0.51 6.42 -15.46
N THR A 139 1.76 6.62 -15.03
CA THR A 139 2.08 6.71 -13.59
C THR A 139 1.60 8.05 -13.04
N VAL A 140 0.68 8.01 -12.10
CA VAL A 140 0.10 9.20 -11.45
C VAL A 140 0.75 9.50 -10.10
N LEU A 141 1.26 8.47 -9.42
CA LEU A 141 1.93 8.57 -8.12
C LEU A 141 3.02 7.52 -8.00
N THR A 142 4.12 7.88 -7.34
CA THR A 142 5.13 6.91 -6.87
C THR A 142 5.37 7.07 -5.38
N MET A 143 5.57 5.95 -4.71
CA MET A 143 5.98 5.89 -3.30
C MET A 143 7.10 4.88 -3.14
N GLU A 144 7.90 5.07 -2.12
CA GLU A 144 8.88 4.09 -1.67
C GLU A 144 8.93 4.10 -0.14
N GLY A 145 9.02 2.94 0.46
CA GLY A 145 9.05 2.86 1.92
C GLY A 145 9.22 1.45 2.44
N TRP A 146 9.23 1.34 3.76
CA TRP A 146 9.46 0.11 4.48
C TRP A 146 8.17 -0.42 5.11
N GLY A 147 7.98 -1.74 5.06
CA GLY A 147 6.98 -2.47 5.84
C GLY A 147 7.67 -3.40 6.84
N MET A 148 7.05 -3.59 8.00
CA MET A 148 7.45 -4.56 9.01
C MET A 148 6.51 -5.75 8.96
N PHE A 149 7.06 -6.96 8.90
CA PHE A 149 6.30 -8.20 8.87
C PHE A 149 6.87 -9.20 9.89
N GLY A 150 5.97 -9.93 10.54
CA GLY A 150 6.38 -11.05 11.39
C GLY A 150 7.05 -12.14 10.57
N ARG A 151 8.09 -12.73 11.13
CA ARG A 151 8.74 -13.91 10.55
C ARG A 151 8.03 -15.17 11.01
N ARG A 152 8.08 -16.21 10.19
CA ARG A 152 7.58 -17.53 10.59
C ARG A 152 8.30 -18.00 11.85
N PRO A 153 7.60 -18.59 12.83
CA PRO A 153 8.25 -19.25 13.95
C PRO A 153 9.26 -20.28 13.42
N ALA A 154 10.43 -20.36 14.03
CA ALA A 154 11.36 -21.46 13.73
C ALA A 154 10.64 -22.80 13.95
N PRO A 155 10.87 -23.81 13.10
CA PRO A 155 10.34 -25.15 13.37
C PRO A 155 10.79 -25.58 14.78
N ALA A 156 9.84 -26.03 15.59
CA ALA A 156 10.20 -26.64 16.88
C ALA A 156 11.21 -27.77 16.58
N LEU A 157 12.41 -27.68 17.14
CA LEU A 157 13.37 -28.78 17.11
C LEU A 157 12.63 -29.98 17.70
N ALA A 158 12.37 -30.98 16.87
CA ALA A 158 11.86 -32.25 17.34
C ALA A 158 12.80 -32.70 18.45
N ALA A 159 12.27 -32.83 19.67
CA ALA A 159 13.05 -33.35 20.80
C ALA A 159 13.64 -34.66 20.34
N ALA A 160 14.97 -34.69 20.20
CA ALA A 160 15.70 -35.93 19.95
C ALA A 160 15.35 -36.87 21.10
N GLY A 161 14.62 -37.94 20.77
CA GLY A 161 14.24 -38.94 21.74
C GLY A 161 15.50 -39.47 22.41
N GLU A 162 15.54 -39.34 23.71
CA GLU A 162 16.45 -40.09 24.54
C GLU A 162 16.08 -41.57 24.37
N GLY A 163 16.88 -42.25 23.57
CA GLY A 163 16.87 -43.69 23.53
C GLY A 163 17.39 -44.22 24.84
N GLN A 164 16.51 -44.85 25.59
CA GLN A 164 16.93 -45.62 26.75
C GLN A 164 17.57 -46.90 26.30
N SER A 165 18.72 -47.14 26.85
CA SER A 165 19.39 -48.45 26.91
C SER A 165 18.77 -49.30 28.00
#